data_274ee10086a6b7f1db6268fd4bd8cf3f
#
_entry.id   274ee10086a6b7f1db6268fd4bd8cf3f
#
_cell.length_a   1.000
_cell.length_b   1.000
_cell.length_c   1.000
_cell.angle_alpha   90.00
_cell.angle_beta   90.00
_cell.angle_gamma   90.00
#
_symmetry.space_group_name_H-M   'P 1'
#
loop_
_entity.id
_entity.type
_entity.pdbx_description
1 polymer ?
#
loop_
_entity_poly.entity_id
_entity_poly.type
_entity_poly.pdbx_seq_one_letter_code
_entity_poly.pdbx_strand_id
1 'polypeptide(L)'
;MGQRVVLVSDGHRVEGCGPDGELVNRFLAHLGSRAFSPATVRAYAYDLVNFLRFLAGRDARLADVVAMDLFDYLDWQQRPASTAGQTVVRLGTGRGAAAATMNRRIAAVRGLFEFAVMTGARAENPVPAARRSTGLRPSRRGLLGHIGPGRPRSGGRLVRQPQRLPEALEPADVAAFVADLRTFRDRAITLVMLLGGLRAAEVRSLRLADVDMGLRRLRVTGKGGKERVVPVDAAFFAELAAYLREERPASCRTAECFVVLRGPTAGQPLTEAGLRRIFRTHRLASGAVRVRPHRLRHTYGTELASAGIDLLALRELMGHANPETTAAYVHLSPETLAAEYARARAAAR
;
A
#
# COMPACT_ATOMS: atom_id res chain seq x y z
N MET A 1 -12.38 -30.81 3.20
CA MET A 1 -11.45 -29.91 2.45
C MET A 1 -11.34 -28.58 3.18
N GLY A 2 -10.12 -28.07 3.44
CA GLY A 2 -9.94 -26.81 4.18
C GLY A 2 -10.25 -25.59 3.31
N GLN A 3 -10.81 -24.54 3.91
CA GLN A 3 -11.08 -23.26 3.26
C GLN A 3 -9.81 -22.59 2.78
N ARG A 4 -9.73 -22.28 1.48
CA ARG A 4 -8.53 -21.69 0.84
C ARG A 4 -8.87 -20.70 -0.26
N VAL A 5 -7.88 -19.89 -0.63
CA VAL A 5 -7.91 -19.02 -1.81
C VAL A 5 -7.14 -19.71 -2.93
N VAL A 6 -7.74 -19.79 -4.11
CA VAL A 6 -7.12 -20.29 -5.33
C VAL A 6 -7.06 -19.20 -6.39
N LEU A 7 -6.03 -19.27 -7.24
CA LEU A 7 -5.92 -18.44 -8.42
C LEU A 7 -6.50 -19.19 -9.60
N VAL A 8 -7.46 -18.59 -10.28
CA VAL A 8 -8.08 -19.09 -11.51
C VAL A 8 -7.85 -18.12 -12.66
N SER A 9 -8.22 -18.51 -13.89
CA SER A 9 -8.07 -17.67 -15.08
C SER A 9 -8.65 -16.26 -14.89
N ASP A 10 -9.78 -16.15 -14.20
CA ASP A 10 -10.54 -14.91 -14.00
C ASP A 10 -10.18 -14.18 -12.70
N GLY A 11 -9.13 -14.61 -11.98
CA GLY A 11 -8.67 -13.95 -10.76
C GLY A 11 -8.61 -14.88 -9.54
N HIS A 12 -8.98 -14.40 -8.36
CA HIS A 12 -8.92 -15.15 -7.11
C HIS A 12 -10.32 -15.63 -6.70
N ARG A 13 -10.44 -16.92 -6.34
CA ARG A 13 -11.66 -17.53 -5.81
C ARG A 13 -11.40 -18.18 -4.46
N VAL A 14 -12.49 -18.39 -3.70
CA VAL A 14 -12.45 -19.14 -2.45
C VAL A 14 -13.05 -20.53 -2.66
N GLU A 15 -12.44 -21.54 -2.06
CA GLU A 15 -12.88 -22.95 -2.10
C GLU A 15 -13.03 -23.50 -0.68
N GLY A 16 -13.85 -24.53 -0.55
CA GLY A 16 -14.10 -25.22 0.72
C GLY A 16 -14.96 -24.41 1.70
N CYS A 17 -15.71 -23.42 1.21
CA CYS A 17 -16.52 -22.51 2.04
C CYS A 17 -18.02 -22.73 1.93
N GLY A 18 -18.47 -23.83 1.31
CA GLY A 18 -19.89 -24.13 1.14
C GLY A 18 -20.66 -23.03 0.38
N PRO A 19 -21.98 -22.89 0.62
CA PRO A 19 -22.81 -21.88 -0.05
C PRO A 19 -22.38 -20.44 0.18
N ASP A 20 -21.77 -20.12 1.35
CA ASP A 20 -21.25 -18.79 1.64
C ASP A 20 -20.07 -18.42 0.72
N GLY A 21 -19.31 -19.45 0.26
CA GLY A 21 -18.25 -19.26 -0.73
C GLY A 21 -18.74 -18.78 -2.08
N GLU A 22 -19.95 -19.13 -2.49
CA GLU A 22 -20.54 -18.66 -3.75
C GLU A 22 -20.82 -17.16 -3.72
N LEU A 23 -21.40 -16.66 -2.62
CA LEU A 23 -21.63 -15.22 -2.44
C LEU A 23 -20.31 -14.45 -2.45
N VAL A 24 -19.29 -14.97 -1.77
CA VAL A 24 -17.94 -14.37 -1.76
C VAL A 24 -17.35 -14.37 -3.17
N ASN A 25 -17.44 -15.45 -3.93
CA ASN A 25 -16.92 -15.53 -5.29
C ASN A 25 -17.63 -14.56 -6.25
N ARG A 26 -18.95 -14.42 -6.12
CA ARG A 26 -19.72 -13.40 -6.88
C ARG A 26 -19.25 -11.98 -6.54
N PHE A 27 -18.99 -11.68 -5.27
CA PHE A 27 -18.45 -10.41 -4.85
C PHE A 27 -17.05 -10.16 -5.41
N LEU A 28 -16.15 -11.15 -5.37
CA LEU A 28 -14.79 -11.02 -5.92
C LEU A 28 -14.82 -10.79 -7.44
N ALA A 29 -15.69 -11.49 -8.17
CA ALA A 29 -15.91 -11.26 -9.59
C ALA A 29 -16.46 -9.85 -9.86
N HIS A 30 -17.42 -9.37 -9.06
CA HIS A 30 -17.93 -8.02 -9.12
C HIS A 30 -16.86 -6.95 -8.92
N LEU A 31 -15.91 -7.16 -8.00
CA LEU A 31 -14.77 -6.26 -7.84
C LEU A 31 -13.87 -6.26 -9.09
N GLY A 32 -13.65 -7.43 -9.70
CA GLY A 32 -12.89 -7.56 -10.94
C GLY A 32 -13.51 -6.78 -12.10
N SER A 33 -14.83 -6.94 -12.31
CA SER A 33 -15.57 -6.22 -13.36
C SER A 33 -15.61 -4.70 -13.18
N ARG A 34 -15.41 -4.22 -11.93
CA ARG A 34 -15.31 -2.78 -11.60
C ARG A 34 -13.88 -2.25 -11.59
N ALA A 35 -12.95 -2.93 -12.25
CA ALA A 35 -11.56 -2.54 -12.41
C ALA A 35 -10.79 -2.35 -11.08
N PHE A 36 -11.19 -3.06 -10.02
CA PHE A 36 -10.35 -3.14 -8.82
C PHE A 36 -9.03 -3.84 -9.15
N SER A 37 -7.93 -3.38 -8.55
CA SER A 37 -6.64 -3.99 -8.83
C SER A 37 -6.61 -5.46 -8.43
N PRO A 38 -5.94 -6.35 -9.20
CA PRO A 38 -5.81 -7.78 -8.85
C PRO A 38 -5.27 -7.99 -7.43
N ALA A 39 -4.38 -7.11 -6.97
CA ALA A 39 -3.85 -7.14 -5.62
C ALA A 39 -4.93 -6.85 -4.55
N THR A 40 -5.89 -5.96 -4.85
CA THR A 40 -7.02 -5.67 -3.96
C THR A 40 -7.96 -6.86 -3.89
N VAL A 41 -8.34 -7.44 -5.03
CA VAL A 41 -9.21 -8.63 -5.11
C VAL A 41 -8.58 -9.80 -4.34
N ARG A 42 -7.28 -10.04 -4.56
CA ARG A 42 -6.52 -11.04 -3.81
C ARG A 42 -6.56 -10.80 -2.30
N ALA A 43 -6.29 -9.56 -1.86
CA ALA A 43 -6.30 -9.22 -0.44
C ALA A 43 -7.68 -9.47 0.19
N TYR A 44 -8.75 -9.08 -0.50
CA TYR A 44 -10.12 -9.32 -0.06
C TYR A 44 -10.46 -10.81 -0.01
N ALA A 45 -10.03 -11.61 -0.98
CA ALA A 45 -10.23 -13.05 -0.95
C ALA A 45 -9.65 -13.69 0.33
N TYR A 46 -8.39 -13.35 0.68
CA TYR A 46 -7.77 -13.85 1.92
C TYR A 46 -8.45 -13.32 3.19
N ASP A 47 -8.90 -12.06 3.18
CA ASP A 47 -9.59 -11.47 4.32
C ASP A 47 -10.96 -12.12 4.54
N LEU A 48 -11.69 -12.40 3.47
CA LEU A 48 -13.00 -13.05 3.53
C LEU A 48 -12.89 -14.54 3.91
N VAL A 49 -11.88 -15.27 3.42
CA VAL A 49 -11.61 -16.62 3.92
C VAL A 49 -11.30 -16.62 5.43
N ASN A 50 -10.58 -15.60 5.92
CA ASN A 50 -10.33 -15.48 7.35
C ASN A 50 -11.63 -15.26 8.15
N PHE A 51 -12.58 -14.48 7.62
CA PHE A 51 -13.89 -14.28 8.23
C PHE A 51 -14.75 -15.54 8.17
N LEU A 52 -14.79 -16.24 7.03
CA LEU A 52 -15.51 -17.50 6.89
C LEU A 52 -14.98 -18.60 7.85
N ARG A 53 -13.68 -18.64 8.10
CA ARG A 53 -13.08 -19.53 9.10
C ARG A 53 -13.55 -19.21 10.53
N PHE A 54 -13.69 -17.94 10.85
CA PHE A 54 -14.25 -17.52 12.13
C PHE A 54 -15.70 -18.01 12.26
N LEU A 55 -16.53 -17.79 11.23
CA LEU A 55 -17.93 -18.23 11.23
C LEU A 55 -18.05 -19.77 11.31
N ALA A 56 -17.26 -20.49 10.54
CA ALA A 56 -17.24 -21.96 10.58
C ALA A 56 -16.86 -22.51 11.97
N GLY A 57 -15.99 -21.85 12.70
CA GLY A 57 -15.64 -22.21 14.09
C GLY A 57 -16.78 -21.96 15.09
N ARG A 58 -17.87 -21.31 14.66
CA ARG A 58 -19.08 -21.02 15.48
C ARG A 58 -20.35 -21.67 14.90
N ASP A 59 -20.19 -22.47 13.87
CA ASP A 59 -21.31 -23.03 13.09
C ASP A 59 -22.31 -21.97 12.59
N ALA A 60 -21.81 -20.77 12.27
CA ALA A 60 -22.58 -19.61 11.83
C ALA A 60 -22.45 -19.42 10.31
N ARG A 61 -23.50 -18.89 9.68
CA ARG A 61 -23.57 -18.60 8.25
C ARG A 61 -23.54 -17.09 7.98
N LEU A 62 -23.12 -16.69 6.78
CA LEU A 62 -23.15 -15.27 6.37
C LEU A 62 -24.56 -14.66 6.48
N ALA A 63 -25.60 -15.46 6.27
CA ALA A 63 -26.99 -15.03 6.39
C ALA A 63 -27.37 -14.58 7.81
N ASP A 64 -26.77 -15.20 8.83
CA ASP A 64 -27.16 -15.04 10.24
C ASP A 64 -26.31 -14.00 10.98
N VAL A 65 -25.25 -13.49 10.34
CA VAL A 65 -24.32 -12.55 10.97
C VAL A 65 -25.03 -11.29 11.44
N VAL A 66 -24.82 -10.96 12.71
CA VAL A 66 -25.28 -9.72 13.34
C VAL A 66 -24.11 -8.83 13.74
N ALA A 67 -24.39 -7.59 14.16
CA ALA A 67 -23.33 -6.65 14.53
C ALA A 67 -22.42 -7.16 15.67
N MET A 68 -22.96 -7.94 16.60
CA MET A 68 -22.19 -8.53 17.69
C MET A 68 -21.11 -9.50 17.20
N ASP A 69 -21.41 -10.31 16.19
CA ASP A 69 -20.45 -11.25 15.61
C ASP A 69 -19.21 -10.55 15.04
N LEU A 70 -19.35 -9.30 14.63
CA LEU A 70 -18.22 -8.52 14.13
C LEU A 70 -17.28 -8.05 15.25
N PHE A 71 -17.84 -7.76 16.43
CA PHE A 71 -17.01 -7.50 17.62
C PHE A 71 -16.33 -8.76 18.09
N ASP A 72 -17.03 -9.88 18.13
CA ASP A 72 -16.44 -11.20 18.44
C ASP A 72 -15.35 -11.57 17.42
N TYR A 73 -15.55 -11.25 16.15
CA TYR A 73 -14.54 -11.44 15.10
C TYR A 73 -13.30 -10.57 15.34
N LEU A 74 -13.46 -9.33 15.80
CA LEU A 74 -12.34 -8.47 16.17
C LEU A 74 -11.56 -9.07 17.34
N ASP A 75 -12.25 -9.55 18.37
CA ASP A 75 -11.63 -10.17 19.55
C ASP A 75 -10.94 -11.50 19.17
N TRP A 76 -11.57 -12.31 18.33
CA TRP A 76 -10.97 -13.53 17.81
C TRP A 76 -9.65 -13.27 17.06
N GLN A 77 -9.57 -12.18 16.30
CA GLN A 77 -8.35 -11.78 15.61
C GLN A 77 -7.21 -11.35 16.53
N GLN A 78 -7.53 -10.88 17.74
CA GLN A 78 -6.54 -10.46 18.72
C GLN A 78 -5.93 -11.64 19.48
N ARG A 79 -6.61 -12.79 19.51
CA ARG A 79 -6.10 -13.97 20.20
C ARG A 79 -4.80 -14.46 19.54
N PRO A 80 -3.77 -14.82 20.34
CA PRO A 80 -2.62 -15.51 19.81
C PRO A 80 -3.06 -16.78 19.09
N ALA A 81 -2.42 -17.13 17.99
CA ALA A 81 -2.71 -18.39 17.31
C ALA A 81 -2.40 -19.54 18.28
N SER A 82 -3.44 -20.22 18.75
CA SER A 82 -3.28 -21.47 19.52
C SER A 82 -2.60 -22.50 18.63
N THR A 83 -1.56 -23.13 19.12
CA THR A 83 -0.75 -24.16 18.44
C THR A 83 -1.45 -25.52 18.37
N ALA A 84 -2.72 -25.63 18.67
CA ALA A 84 -3.48 -26.86 18.58
C ALA A 84 -3.93 -27.10 17.13
N GLY A 85 -3.16 -27.90 16.40
CA GLY A 85 -3.66 -28.70 15.26
C GLY A 85 -3.67 -28.06 13.87
N GLN A 86 -2.96 -26.97 13.55
CA GLN A 86 -2.88 -26.44 12.18
C GLN A 86 -1.44 -26.20 11.71
N THR A 87 -1.07 -26.91 10.66
CA THR A 87 0.22 -26.83 9.92
C THR A 87 0.36 -25.54 9.12
N VAL A 88 0.09 -24.39 9.70
CA VAL A 88 0.41 -23.10 9.11
C VAL A 88 1.29 -22.33 10.09
N VAL A 89 2.59 -22.42 9.87
CA VAL A 89 3.59 -21.60 10.57
C VAL A 89 3.31 -20.14 10.23
N ARG A 90 2.66 -19.42 11.15
CA ARG A 90 2.65 -17.96 11.12
C ARG A 90 4.04 -17.49 11.52
N LEU A 91 4.81 -17.01 10.55
CA LEU A 91 6.00 -16.19 10.79
C LEU A 91 5.58 -14.84 11.39
N GLY A 92 5.20 -14.84 12.68
CA GLY A 92 4.78 -13.64 13.41
C GLY A 92 4.86 -13.91 14.91
N THR A 93 5.47 -13.00 15.60
CA THR A 93 5.64 -12.91 17.06
C THR A 93 4.31 -13.10 17.79
N GLY A 94 3.87 -14.26 18.17
CA GLY A 94 2.79 -14.61 19.12
C GLY A 94 1.66 -13.60 19.43
N ARG A 95 1.65 -12.45 18.81
CA ARG A 95 0.66 -11.38 18.95
C ARG A 95 -0.46 -11.53 17.92
N GLY A 96 -1.69 -11.20 18.30
CA GLY A 96 -2.84 -11.16 17.43
C GLY A 96 -2.67 -10.21 16.22
N ALA A 97 -3.68 -10.09 15.38
CA ALA A 97 -3.63 -9.24 14.20
C ALA A 97 -3.46 -7.75 14.57
N ALA A 98 -2.62 -7.03 13.82
CA ALA A 98 -2.45 -5.60 14.01
C ALA A 98 -3.75 -4.83 13.67
N ALA A 99 -4.00 -3.70 14.34
CA ALA A 99 -5.19 -2.86 14.15
C ALA A 99 -5.45 -2.49 12.67
N ALA A 100 -4.39 -2.23 11.89
CA ALA A 100 -4.50 -1.97 10.46
C ALA A 100 -5.03 -3.18 9.67
N THR A 101 -4.58 -4.39 10.02
CA THR A 101 -5.05 -5.64 9.43
C THR A 101 -6.50 -5.90 9.77
N MET A 102 -6.88 -5.69 11.04
CA MET A 102 -8.26 -5.86 11.51
C MET A 102 -9.20 -4.91 10.77
N ASN A 103 -8.85 -3.61 10.68
CA ASN A 103 -9.66 -2.63 9.96
C ASN A 103 -9.77 -2.95 8.46
N ARG A 104 -8.71 -3.48 7.83
CA ARG A 104 -8.75 -3.89 6.42
C ARG A 104 -9.69 -5.09 6.22
N ARG A 105 -9.65 -6.08 7.12
CA ARG A 105 -10.56 -7.23 7.08
C ARG A 105 -12.01 -6.83 7.27
N ILE A 106 -12.30 -5.94 8.21
CA ILE A 106 -13.65 -5.39 8.40
C ILE A 106 -14.10 -4.60 7.16
N ALA A 107 -13.21 -3.88 6.48
CA ALA A 107 -13.56 -3.20 5.23
C ALA A 107 -13.93 -4.20 4.11
N ALA A 108 -13.24 -5.34 4.00
CA ALA A 108 -13.60 -6.40 3.07
C ALA A 108 -14.96 -7.04 3.41
N VAL A 109 -15.21 -7.33 4.70
CA VAL A 109 -16.49 -7.87 5.20
C VAL A 109 -17.63 -6.87 4.95
N ARG A 110 -17.42 -5.58 5.21
CA ARG A 110 -18.40 -4.52 4.91
C ARG A 110 -18.75 -4.50 3.43
N GLY A 111 -17.74 -4.53 2.55
CA GLY A 111 -17.96 -4.54 1.10
C GLY A 111 -18.73 -5.77 0.63
N LEU A 112 -18.47 -6.95 1.22
CA LEU A 112 -19.24 -8.17 0.95
C LEU A 112 -20.71 -7.99 1.34
N PHE A 113 -21.00 -7.46 2.52
CA PHE A 113 -22.37 -7.26 2.96
C PHE A 113 -23.08 -6.12 2.21
N GLU A 114 -22.37 -5.05 1.81
CA GLU A 114 -22.91 -4.04 0.89
C GLU A 114 -23.32 -4.68 -0.45
N PHE A 115 -22.50 -5.58 -0.99
CA PHE A 115 -22.83 -6.34 -2.18
C PHE A 115 -24.03 -7.28 -1.96
N ALA A 116 -24.08 -7.97 -0.81
CA ALA A 116 -25.20 -8.84 -0.46
C ALA A 116 -26.54 -8.07 -0.38
N VAL A 117 -26.53 -6.87 0.17
CA VAL A 117 -27.71 -5.98 0.20
C VAL A 117 -28.08 -5.52 -1.21
N MET A 118 -27.11 -5.10 -2.00
CA MET A 118 -27.33 -4.66 -3.38
C MET A 118 -27.93 -5.76 -4.27
N THR A 119 -27.55 -7.02 -4.02
CA THR A 119 -28.05 -8.18 -4.79
C THR A 119 -29.31 -8.83 -4.19
N GLY A 120 -29.88 -8.28 -3.13
CA GLY A 120 -31.05 -8.81 -2.45
C GLY A 120 -30.79 -10.07 -1.62
N ALA A 121 -29.53 -10.48 -1.45
CA ALA A 121 -29.18 -11.63 -0.61
C ALA A 121 -29.32 -11.35 0.90
N ARG A 122 -29.36 -10.06 1.29
CA ARG A 122 -29.65 -9.60 2.65
C ARG A 122 -30.44 -8.28 2.62
N ALA A 123 -31.20 -8.03 3.69
CA ALA A 123 -31.91 -6.76 3.86
C ALA A 123 -31.00 -5.64 4.36
N GLU A 124 -30.04 -5.97 5.23
CA GLU A 124 -29.19 -4.98 5.91
C GLU A 124 -27.72 -5.42 5.98
N ASN A 125 -26.84 -4.41 6.06
CA ASN A 125 -25.43 -4.63 6.30
C ASN A 125 -25.18 -4.65 7.82
N PRO A 126 -24.73 -5.76 8.42
CA PRO A 126 -24.50 -5.87 9.85
C PRO A 126 -23.27 -5.10 10.34
N VAL A 127 -22.41 -4.64 9.43
CA VAL A 127 -21.19 -3.89 9.81
C VAL A 127 -21.59 -2.49 10.28
N PRO A 128 -21.36 -2.14 11.55
CA PRO A 128 -21.76 -0.84 12.08
C PRO A 128 -21.21 0.30 11.22
N ALA A 129 -22.10 1.25 10.87
CA ALA A 129 -21.65 2.47 10.23
C ALA A 129 -20.72 3.22 11.20
N ALA A 130 -19.65 3.82 10.67
CA ALA A 130 -18.80 4.65 11.51
C ALA A 130 -19.63 5.78 12.10
N ARG A 131 -19.65 5.88 13.42
CA ARG A 131 -20.17 7.07 14.08
C ARG A 131 -19.39 8.27 13.58
N ARG A 132 -20.08 9.24 12.99
CA ARG A 132 -19.50 10.56 12.77
C ARG A 132 -19.13 11.08 14.15
N SER A 133 -17.86 11.37 14.40
CA SER A 133 -17.52 12.22 15.53
C SER A 133 -18.21 13.55 15.27
N THR A 134 -19.16 13.91 16.11
CA THR A 134 -19.86 15.20 16.12
C THR A 134 -18.95 16.33 16.62
N GLY A 135 -17.65 16.13 16.64
CA GLY A 135 -16.69 17.21 16.82
C GLY A 135 -16.83 18.20 15.66
N LEU A 136 -16.96 19.47 16.00
CA LEU A 136 -16.96 20.64 15.12
C LEU A 136 -15.75 20.61 14.16
N ARG A 137 -15.80 19.76 13.15
CA ARG A 137 -14.97 19.95 11.97
C ARG A 137 -15.73 20.94 11.10
N PRO A 138 -15.13 22.12 10.81
CA PRO A 138 -15.73 23.04 9.87
C PRO A 138 -16.02 22.25 8.59
N SER A 139 -17.28 22.28 8.16
CA SER A 139 -17.67 21.67 6.89
C SER A 139 -16.70 22.30 5.87
N ARG A 140 -16.03 21.48 5.07
CA ARG A 140 -15.26 21.92 3.91
C ARG A 140 -16.23 22.41 2.81
N ARG A 141 -17.06 23.34 3.16
CA ARG A 141 -17.78 24.18 2.21
C ARG A 141 -16.84 25.32 1.93
N GLY A 142 -16.31 25.37 0.72
CA GLY A 142 -15.67 26.60 0.25
C GLY A 142 -16.63 27.77 0.43
N LEU A 143 -16.11 28.99 0.43
CA LEU A 143 -16.84 30.25 0.66
C LEU A 143 -18.10 30.42 -0.20
N LEU A 144 -18.28 29.61 -1.22
CA LEU A 144 -19.38 29.62 -2.19
C LEU A 144 -20.35 28.43 -2.05
N GLY A 145 -20.36 27.74 -0.91
CA GLY A 145 -21.48 26.87 -0.48
C GLY A 145 -22.06 25.96 -1.55
N HIS A 146 -21.26 25.19 -2.28
CA HIS A 146 -21.82 24.23 -3.22
C HIS A 146 -22.59 23.15 -2.45
N ILE A 147 -23.89 23.27 -2.52
CA ILE A 147 -24.93 22.41 -2.05
C ILE A 147 -24.92 21.14 -2.89
N GLY A 148 -24.11 20.16 -2.47
CA GLY A 148 -24.26 18.78 -2.87
C GLY A 148 -24.44 17.95 -1.62
N PRO A 149 -25.38 16.97 -1.56
CA PRO A 149 -25.41 16.03 -0.45
C PRO A 149 -24.05 15.33 -0.44
N GLY A 150 -23.22 15.68 0.56
CA GLY A 150 -21.93 15.05 0.72
C GLY A 150 -22.14 13.54 0.76
N ARG A 151 -21.56 12.80 -0.20
CA ARG A 151 -21.59 11.34 -0.19
C ARG A 151 -21.24 10.88 1.22
N PRO A 152 -22.07 10.07 1.89
CA PRO A 152 -21.72 9.52 3.17
C PRO A 152 -20.39 8.78 2.97
N ARG A 153 -19.34 9.20 3.68
CA ARG A 153 -18.09 8.43 3.74
C ARG A 153 -18.42 7.15 4.50
N SER A 154 -18.84 6.11 3.79
CA SER A 154 -18.93 4.78 4.35
C SER A 154 -17.50 4.37 4.72
N GLY A 155 -17.23 4.02 5.97
CA GLY A 155 -15.98 3.43 6.34
C GLY A 155 -15.26 4.03 7.53
N GLY A 156 -15.91 4.20 8.67
CA GLY A 156 -15.20 4.41 9.93
C GLY A 156 -14.46 3.17 10.36
N ARG A 157 -13.28 3.38 10.94
CA ARG A 157 -12.48 2.30 11.53
C ARG A 157 -13.16 1.85 12.82
N LEU A 158 -13.40 0.54 12.97
CA LEU A 158 -13.92 -0.04 14.21
C LEU A 158 -12.81 -0.20 15.25
N VAL A 159 -11.57 -0.37 14.81
CA VAL A 159 -10.41 -0.50 15.69
C VAL A 159 -9.61 0.79 15.65
N ARG A 160 -9.38 1.38 16.83
CA ARG A 160 -8.54 2.58 16.97
C ARG A 160 -7.11 2.25 16.56
N GLN A 161 -6.60 2.99 15.61
CA GLN A 161 -5.22 2.88 15.15
C GLN A 161 -4.47 4.12 15.57
N PRO A 162 -3.42 4.01 16.40
CA PRO A 162 -2.58 5.16 16.70
C PRO A 162 -1.97 5.67 15.40
N GLN A 163 -2.07 6.95 15.19
CA GLN A 163 -1.46 7.61 14.05
C GLN A 163 0.04 7.75 14.37
N ARG A 164 0.83 6.83 13.83
CA ARG A 164 2.29 6.95 13.91
C ARG A 164 2.73 7.91 12.80
N LEU A 165 3.55 8.85 13.20
CA LEU A 165 4.19 9.74 12.25
C LEU A 165 5.13 8.94 11.34
N PRO A 166 5.22 9.29 10.06
CA PRO A 166 6.20 8.71 9.17
C PRO A 166 7.60 9.03 9.73
N GLU A 167 8.36 8.01 10.03
CA GLU A 167 9.71 8.13 10.56
C GLU A 167 10.69 7.93 9.41
N ALA A 168 11.52 8.92 9.13
CA ALA A 168 12.60 8.79 8.16
C ALA A 168 13.58 7.69 8.60
N LEU A 169 14.31 7.14 7.65
CA LEU A 169 15.43 6.25 7.94
C LEU A 169 16.61 7.08 8.42
N GLU A 170 17.36 6.52 9.36
CA GLU A 170 18.63 7.12 9.77
C GLU A 170 19.62 7.09 8.59
N PRO A 171 20.37 8.18 8.35
CA PRO A 171 21.35 8.22 7.26
C PRO A 171 22.37 7.09 7.31
N ALA A 172 22.79 6.68 8.52
CA ALA A 172 23.71 5.57 8.71
C ALA A 172 23.13 4.23 8.24
N ASP A 173 21.83 3.95 8.52
CA ASP A 173 21.15 2.75 8.03
C ASP A 173 21.07 2.72 6.50
N VAL A 174 20.77 3.88 5.88
CA VAL A 174 20.74 4.02 4.42
C VAL A 174 22.12 3.78 3.82
N ALA A 175 23.15 4.42 4.36
CA ALA A 175 24.53 4.27 3.89
C ALA A 175 25.01 2.81 3.99
N ALA A 176 24.80 2.16 5.14
CA ALA A 176 25.15 0.75 5.34
C ALA A 176 24.43 -0.17 4.36
N PHE A 177 23.12 0.08 4.11
CA PHE A 177 22.35 -0.70 3.15
C PHE A 177 22.88 -0.52 1.72
N VAL A 178 23.12 0.73 1.29
CA VAL A 178 23.61 1.03 -0.06
C VAL A 178 25.01 0.45 -0.29
N ALA A 179 25.88 0.50 0.71
CA ALA A 179 27.22 -0.06 0.65
C ALA A 179 27.23 -1.60 0.46
N ASP A 180 26.22 -2.32 0.97
CA ASP A 180 26.09 -3.77 0.77
C ASP A 180 25.54 -4.16 -0.61
N LEU A 181 24.98 -3.21 -1.38
CA LEU A 181 24.43 -3.49 -2.71
C LEU A 181 25.52 -3.79 -3.72
N ARG A 182 25.51 -5.00 -4.25
CA ARG A 182 26.61 -5.50 -5.11
C ARG A 182 26.38 -5.25 -6.59
N THR A 183 25.15 -4.91 -7.02
CA THR A 183 24.82 -4.70 -8.43
C THR A 183 24.38 -3.27 -8.68
N PHE A 184 24.72 -2.74 -9.85
CA PHE A 184 24.25 -1.44 -10.31
C PHE A 184 22.72 -1.40 -10.36
N ARG A 185 22.07 -2.51 -10.77
CA ARG A 185 20.61 -2.65 -10.75
C ARG A 185 20.03 -2.40 -9.36
N ASP A 186 20.56 -3.05 -8.32
CA ASP A 186 20.00 -2.98 -6.97
C ASP A 186 20.25 -1.59 -6.36
N ARG A 187 21.39 -0.95 -6.69
CA ARG A 187 21.67 0.45 -6.35
C ARG A 187 20.72 1.39 -7.04
N ALA A 188 20.52 1.29 -8.36
CA ALA A 188 19.57 2.11 -9.09
C ALA A 188 18.14 1.97 -8.56
N ILE A 189 17.68 0.74 -8.27
CA ILE A 189 16.36 0.48 -7.64
C ILE A 189 16.24 1.19 -6.28
N THR A 190 17.28 1.13 -5.46
CA THR A 190 17.27 1.76 -4.13
C THR A 190 17.26 3.28 -4.25
N LEU A 191 18.12 3.83 -5.11
CA LEU A 191 18.22 5.28 -5.32
C LEU A 191 16.95 5.89 -5.91
N VAL A 192 16.28 5.23 -6.85
CA VAL A 192 15.03 5.76 -7.41
C VAL A 192 13.89 5.80 -6.38
N MET A 193 13.93 4.91 -5.39
CA MET A 193 12.97 4.95 -4.27
C MET A 193 13.33 6.02 -3.25
N LEU A 194 14.62 6.22 -3.00
CA LEU A 194 15.13 7.19 -2.03
C LEU A 194 15.12 8.62 -2.57
N LEU A 195 15.53 8.83 -3.82
CA LEU A 195 15.74 10.16 -4.43
C LEU A 195 14.61 10.58 -5.37
N GLY A 196 13.75 9.66 -5.79
CA GLY A 196 12.59 9.92 -6.65
C GLY A 196 11.26 9.55 -5.98
N GLY A 197 11.30 8.93 -4.80
CA GLY A 197 10.11 8.57 -4.04
C GLY A 197 9.18 7.57 -4.73
N LEU A 198 9.67 6.75 -5.68
CA LEU A 198 8.84 5.80 -6.41
C LEU A 198 8.34 4.67 -5.50
N ARG A 199 7.12 4.21 -5.76
CA ARG A 199 6.57 3.01 -5.12
C ARG A 199 7.19 1.74 -5.69
N ALA A 200 7.23 0.67 -4.91
CA ALA A 200 7.74 -0.63 -5.37
C ALA A 200 7.06 -1.15 -6.66
N ALA A 201 5.77 -0.90 -6.82
CA ALA A 201 5.05 -1.26 -8.05
C ALA A 201 5.47 -0.38 -9.23
N GLU A 202 5.63 0.93 -9.00
CA GLU A 202 6.07 1.90 -10.02
C GLU A 202 7.48 1.59 -10.52
N VAL A 203 8.40 1.22 -9.61
CA VAL A 203 9.76 0.79 -9.99
C VAL A 203 9.73 -0.46 -10.87
N ARG A 204 8.88 -1.43 -10.55
CA ARG A 204 8.78 -2.67 -11.33
C ARG A 204 8.14 -2.47 -12.71
N SER A 205 7.22 -1.53 -12.84
CA SER A 205 6.54 -1.20 -14.10
C SER A 205 7.20 -0.08 -14.90
N LEU A 206 8.29 0.51 -14.38
CA LEU A 206 9.03 1.55 -15.09
C LEU A 206 9.61 0.98 -16.40
N ARG A 207 9.34 1.63 -17.52
CA ARG A 207 9.84 1.23 -18.84
C ARG A 207 11.06 2.03 -19.22
N LEU A 208 11.90 1.49 -20.09
CA LEU A 208 13.06 2.22 -20.63
C LEU A 208 12.63 3.50 -21.36
N ALA A 209 11.51 3.46 -22.08
CA ALA A 209 10.96 4.62 -22.79
C ALA A 209 10.47 5.74 -21.85
N ASP A 210 10.26 5.45 -20.58
CA ASP A 210 9.82 6.42 -19.57
C ASP A 210 10.99 7.12 -18.86
N VAL A 211 12.23 6.77 -19.21
CA VAL A 211 13.45 7.32 -18.61
C VAL A 211 14.04 8.37 -19.56
N ASP A 212 14.02 9.62 -19.14
CA ASP A 212 14.68 10.72 -19.84
C ASP A 212 16.03 11.00 -19.14
N MET A 213 17.10 10.41 -19.71
CA MET A 213 18.46 10.54 -19.18
C MET A 213 18.99 11.99 -19.31
N GLY A 214 18.62 12.68 -20.38
CA GLY A 214 19.08 14.04 -20.66
C GLY A 214 18.49 15.08 -19.70
N LEU A 215 17.20 15.01 -19.47
CA LEU A 215 16.49 15.91 -18.55
C LEU A 215 16.41 15.38 -17.11
N ARG A 216 17.03 14.24 -16.83
CA ARG A 216 17.06 13.59 -15.52
C ARG A 216 15.68 13.48 -14.86
N ARG A 217 14.72 12.94 -15.62
CA ARG A 217 13.34 12.78 -15.16
C ARG A 217 12.76 11.44 -15.59
N LEU A 218 11.76 11.00 -14.84
CA LEU A 218 11.01 9.76 -15.10
C LEU A 218 9.55 10.08 -15.31
N ARG A 219 8.91 9.44 -16.31
CA ARG A 219 7.47 9.36 -16.41
C ARG A 219 6.98 8.16 -15.62
N VAL A 220 6.16 8.37 -14.62
CA VAL A 220 5.73 7.34 -13.67
C VAL A 220 4.23 7.20 -13.72
N THR A 221 3.74 6.00 -14.05
CA THR A 221 2.32 5.66 -14.03
C THR A 221 1.93 5.12 -12.65
N GLY A 222 1.08 5.84 -11.96
CA GLY A 222 0.60 5.52 -10.62
C GLY A 222 -0.69 4.69 -10.62
N LYS A 223 -1.28 4.53 -9.43
CA LYS A 223 -2.55 3.83 -9.24
C LYS A 223 -3.67 4.52 -10.04
N GLY A 224 -4.42 3.73 -10.82
CA GLY A 224 -5.51 4.22 -11.66
C GLY A 224 -5.06 4.87 -12.96
N GLY A 225 -3.85 4.57 -13.44
CA GLY A 225 -3.34 5.07 -14.72
C GLY A 225 -2.89 6.54 -14.71
N LYS A 226 -2.85 7.18 -13.54
CA LYS A 226 -2.40 8.59 -13.46
C LYS A 226 -0.90 8.67 -13.68
N GLU A 227 -0.51 9.47 -14.66
CA GLU A 227 0.90 9.73 -14.95
C GLU A 227 1.38 10.99 -14.22
N ARG A 228 2.67 10.99 -13.86
CA ARG A 228 3.39 12.15 -13.36
C ARG A 228 4.84 12.11 -13.82
N VAL A 229 5.46 13.27 -13.91
CA VAL A 229 6.89 13.42 -14.16
C VAL A 229 7.61 13.64 -12.85
N VAL A 230 8.64 12.84 -12.58
CA VAL A 230 9.44 12.90 -11.36
C VAL A 230 10.89 13.24 -11.74
N PRO A 231 11.42 14.40 -11.35
CA PRO A 231 12.85 14.67 -11.41
C PRO A 231 13.58 13.77 -10.42
N VAL A 232 14.73 13.26 -10.80
CA VAL A 232 15.54 12.39 -9.94
C VAL A 232 17.00 12.85 -9.99
N ASP A 233 17.71 12.66 -8.89
CA ASP A 233 19.12 13.01 -8.77
C ASP A 233 20.02 12.27 -9.77
N ALA A 234 21.11 12.90 -10.18
CA ALA A 234 22.08 12.36 -11.13
C ALA A 234 22.67 11.01 -10.70
N ALA A 235 22.81 10.77 -9.39
CA ALA A 235 23.34 9.51 -8.87
C ALA A 235 22.50 8.30 -9.30
N PHE A 236 21.18 8.42 -9.38
CA PHE A 236 20.33 7.37 -9.93
C PHE A 236 20.65 7.07 -11.39
N PHE A 237 20.80 8.10 -12.22
CA PHE A 237 21.05 7.93 -13.65
C PHE A 237 22.43 7.35 -13.93
N ALA A 238 23.44 7.66 -13.11
CA ALA A 238 24.77 7.06 -13.19
C ALA A 238 24.71 5.54 -12.95
N GLU A 239 24.04 5.11 -11.86
CA GLU A 239 23.86 3.69 -11.56
C GLU A 239 22.99 2.99 -12.61
N LEU A 240 21.96 3.66 -13.12
CA LEU A 240 21.12 3.12 -14.18
C LEU A 240 21.91 2.92 -15.47
N ALA A 241 22.73 3.87 -15.88
CA ALA A 241 23.57 3.76 -17.08
C ALA A 241 24.56 2.60 -16.95
N ALA A 242 25.23 2.46 -15.80
CA ALA A 242 26.11 1.34 -15.52
C ALA A 242 25.37 -0.01 -15.57
N TYR A 243 24.20 -0.09 -14.95
CA TYR A 243 23.35 -1.28 -15.00
C TYR A 243 22.96 -1.66 -16.45
N LEU A 244 22.54 -0.69 -17.26
CA LEU A 244 22.11 -0.94 -18.64
C LEU A 244 23.26 -1.41 -19.52
N ARG A 245 24.48 -0.90 -19.29
CA ARG A 245 25.67 -1.22 -20.04
C ARG A 245 26.30 -2.56 -19.62
N GLU A 246 26.35 -2.84 -18.31
CA GLU A 246 27.20 -3.90 -17.76
C GLU A 246 26.45 -5.11 -17.24
N GLU A 247 25.21 -4.94 -16.77
CA GLU A 247 24.49 -6.01 -16.07
C GLU A 247 23.21 -6.45 -16.77
N ARG A 248 22.54 -5.57 -17.51
CA ARG A 248 21.28 -5.92 -18.19
C ARG A 248 21.59 -6.94 -19.29
N PRO A 249 20.93 -8.14 -19.28
CA PRO A 249 21.20 -9.16 -20.30
C PRO A 249 20.93 -8.63 -21.70
N ALA A 250 21.87 -8.79 -22.63
CA ALA A 250 21.75 -8.34 -24.03
C ALA A 250 20.57 -9.02 -24.76
N SER A 251 20.22 -10.23 -24.34
CA SER A 251 19.05 -10.98 -24.86
C SER A 251 17.70 -10.50 -24.34
N CYS A 252 17.70 -9.52 -23.44
CA CYS A 252 16.46 -9.04 -22.81
C CYS A 252 15.57 -8.32 -23.84
N ARG A 253 14.33 -8.79 -23.99
CA ARG A 253 13.33 -8.27 -24.93
C ARG A 253 12.22 -7.46 -24.25
N THR A 254 12.20 -7.43 -22.92
CA THR A 254 11.15 -6.71 -22.18
C THR A 254 11.38 -5.20 -22.19
N ALA A 255 10.28 -4.45 -22.21
CA ALA A 255 10.31 -2.98 -22.14
C ALA A 255 10.60 -2.45 -20.73
N GLU A 256 10.38 -3.25 -19.70
CA GLU A 256 10.62 -2.88 -18.33
C GLU A 256 12.10 -2.59 -18.07
N CYS A 257 12.33 -1.52 -17.32
CA CYS A 257 13.67 -1.04 -17.00
C CYS A 257 14.44 -2.08 -16.17
N PHE A 258 13.84 -2.62 -15.12
CA PHE A 258 14.50 -3.53 -14.19
C PHE A 258 14.09 -4.99 -14.41
N VAL A 259 15.08 -5.85 -14.64
CA VAL A 259 14.90 -7.26 -14.95
C VAL A 259 15.65 -8.18 -13.99
N VAL A 260 15.32 -9.46 -14.02
CA VAL A 260 16.07 -10.50 -13.33
C VAL A 260 17.42 -10.69 -14.00
N LEU A 261 18.52 -10.66 -13.24
CA LEU A 261 19.88 -10.73 -13.80
C LEU A 261 20.37 -12.16 -14.03
N ARG A 262 19.97 -13.10 -13.21
CA ARG A 262 20.54 -14.48 -13.20
C ARG A 262 19.45 -15.53 -12.99
N GLY A 263 19.76 -16.74 -13.43
CA GLY A 263 18.89 -17.92 -13.28
C GLY A 263 17.94 -18.12 -14.47
N PRO A 264 17.01 -19.08 -14.37
CA PRO A 264 16.14 -19.48 -15.47
C PRO A 264 15.23 -18.38 -16.00
N THR A 265 14.99 -17.34 -15.20
CA THR A 265 14.14 -16.18 -15.56
C THR A 265 14.95 -14.92 -15.85
N ALA A 266 16.25 -15.04 -16.12
CA ALA A 266 17.10 -13.91 -16.50
C ALA A 266 16.51 -13.17 -17.72
N GLY A 267 16.51 -11.81 -17.67
CA GLY A 267 15.90 -10.97 -18.69
C GLY A 267 14.38 -10.78 -18.55
N GLN A 268 13.69 -11.53 -17.70
CA GLN A 268 12.28 -11.31 -17.41
C GLN A 268 12.07 -10.10 -16.47
N PRO A 269 10.90 -9.42 -16.52
CA PRO A 269 10.60 -8.32 -15.63
C PRO A 269 10.77 -8.67 -14.15
N LEU A 270 11.27 -7.73 -13.36
CA LEU A 270 11.45 -7.93 -11.92
C LEU A 270 10.10 -8.09 -11.21
N THR A 271 9.87 -9.24 -10.60
CA THR A 271 8.65 -9.54 -9.86
C THR A 271 8.63 -8.88 -8.47
N GLU A 272 7.44 -8.81 -7.85
CA GLU A 272 7.33 -8.34 -6.47
C GLU A 272 8.12 -9.21 -5.49
N ALA A 273 8.10 -10.52 -5.69
CA ALA A 273 8.88 -11.46 -4.89
C ALA A 273 10.40 -11.24 -5.08
N GLY A 274 10.83 -10.98 -6.32
CA GLY A 274 12.21 -10.64 -6.65
C GLY A 274 12.67 -9.36 -5.94
N LEU A 275 11.89 -8.30 -6.03
CA LEU A 275 12.20 -7.04 -5.33
C LEU A 275 12.24 -7.22 -3.82
N ARG A 276 11.28 -7.93 -3.23
CA ARG A 276 11.28 -8.25 -1.79
C ARG A 276 12.51 -9.06 -1.39
N ARG A 277 12.96 -9.98 -2.23
CA ARG A 277 14.17 -10.78 -2.00
C ARG A 277 15.42 -9.91 -1.95
N ILE A 278 15.59 -8.98 -2.90
CA ILE A 278 16.71 -8.02 -2.91
C ILE A 278 16.77 -7.30 -1.56
N PHE A 279 15.70 -6.63 -1.17
CA PHE A 279 15.67 -5.89 0.09
C PHE A 279 15.88 -6.77 1.33
N ARG A 280 15.33 -7.99 1.33
CA ARG A 280 15.52 -8.92 2.45
C ARG A 280 16.97 -9.35 2.59
N THR A 281 17.63 -9.71 1.49
CA THR A 281 19.01 -10.19 1.49
C THR A 281 19.96 -9.10 1.99
N HIS A 282 19.91 -7.92 1.38
CA HIS A 282 20.82 -6.82 1.73
C HIS A 282 20.57 -6.25 3.12
N ARG A 283 19.33 -6.21 3.56
CA ARG A 283 18.96 -5.78 4.90
C ARG A 283 19.49 -6.70 6.01
N LEU A 284 19.54 -8.01 5.74
CA LEU A 284 20.12 -8.98 6.67
C LEU A 284 21.66 -8.89 6.69
N ALA A 285 22.26 -8.68 5.53
CA ALA A 285 23.72 -8.60 5.40
C ALA A 285 24.29 -7.29 5.99
N SER A 286 23.63 -6.15 5.74
CA SER A 286 24.06 -4.84 6.23
C SER A 286 23.68 -4.52 7.68
N GLY A 287 22.82 -5.34 8.31
CA GLY A 287 22.23 -5.02 9.61
C GLY A 287 21.18 -3.89 9.59
N ALA A 288 20.95 -3.25 8.46
CA ALA A 288 20.01 -2.15 8.29
C ALA A 288 18.54 -2.66 8.23
N VAL A 289 18.08 -3.29 9.30
CA VAL A 289 16.80 -4.04 9.38
C VAL A 289 15.56 -3.19 9.08
N ARG A 290 15.68 -1.87 9.21
CA ARG A 290 14.58 -0.91 8.99
C ARG A 290 14.43 -0.52 7.52
N VAL A 291 15.44 -0.70 6.67
CA VAL A 291 15.42 -0.30 5.27
C VAL A 291 14.47 -1.20 4.46
N ARG A 292 13.42 -0.61 3.95
CA ARG A 292 12.37 -1.27 3.14
C ARG A 292 11.91 -0.29 2.04
N PRO A 293 11.41 -0.78 0.90
CA PRO A 293 10.93 0.08 -0.18
C PRO A 293 10.04 1.23 0.27
N HIS A 294 9.06 0.93 1.12
CA HIS A 294 8.13 1.94 1.60
C HIS A 294 8.79 2.98 2.53
N ARG A 295 9.78 2.55 3.31
CA ARG A 295 10.53 3.45 4.20
C ARG A 295 11.45 4.39 3.43
N LEU A 296 12.12 3.94 2.35
CA LEU A 296 12.90 4.81 1.48
C LEU A 296 12.05 5.94 0.90
N ARG A 297 10.88 5.60 0.38
CA ARG A 297 9.95 6.61 -0.10
C ARG A 297 9.43 7.53 1.02
N HIS A 298 9.24 7.04 2.23
CA HIS A 298 8.91 7.90 3.37
C HIS A 298 10.06 8.86 3.70
N THR A 299 11.29 8.37 3.69
CA THR A 299 12.48 9.20 3.88
C THR A 299 12.52 10.32 2.85
N TYR A 300 12.36 10.02 1.55
CA TYR A 300 12.22 11.04 0.50
C TYR A 300 11.17 12.10 0.82
N GLY A 301 9.96 11.68 1.20
CA GLY A 301 8.89 12.63 1.52
C GLY A 301 9.19 13.49 2.74
N THR A 302 9.81 12.90 3.78
CA THR A 302 10.18 13.61 5.01
C THR A 302 11.34 14.59 4.77
N GLU A 303 12.37 14.19 4.03
CA GLU A 303 13.51 15.05 3.68
C GLU A 303 13.09 16.27 2.87
N LEU A 304 12.27 16.08 1.83
CA LEU A 304 11.75 17.20 1.03
C LEU A 304 10.85 18.13 1.86
N ALA A 305 9.99 17.55 2.71
CA ALA A 305 9.14 18.35 3.58
C ALA A 305 9.97 19.17 4.58
N SER A 306 11.01 18.56 5.15
CA SER A 306 11.95 19.25 6.06
C SER A 306 12.78 20.31 5.36
N ALA A 307 13.06 20.13 4.08
CA ALA A 307 13.73 21.12 3.22
C ALA A 307 12.79 22.26 2.77
N GLY A 308 11.51 22.23 3.16
CA GLY A 308 10.55 23.30 2.89
C GLY A 308 9.92 23.27 1.50
N ILE A 309 9.86 22.12 0.84
CA ILE A 309 9.14 22.02 -0.43
C ILE A 309 7.66 22.37 -0.24
N ASP A 310 7.06 23.02 -1.23
CA ASP A 310 5.62 23.26 -1.25
C ASP A 310 4.82 21.94 -1.15
N LEU A 311 3.77 21.92 -0.33
CA LEU A 311 2.99 20.72 -0.06
C LEU A 311 2.25 20.19 -1.28
N LEU A 312 1.84 21.06 -2.20
CA LEU A 312 1.18 20.64 -3.46
C LEU A 312 2.22 20.04 -4.40
N ALA A 313 3.42 20.62 -4.48
CA ALA A 313 4.53 20.05 -5.23
C ALA A 313 4.92 18.68 -4.69
N LEU A 314 5.06 18.52 -3.36
CA LEU A 314 5.36 17.24 -2.73
C LEU A 314 4.26 16.20 -3.03
N ARG A 315 2.99 16.61 -2.96
CA ARG A 315 1.85 15.73 -3.28
C ARG A 315 1.92 15.22 -4.72
N GLU A 316 2.25 16.10 -5.65
CA GLU A 316 2.36 15.76 -7.07
C GLU A 316 3.54 14.81 -7.31
N LEU A 317 4.73 15.11 -6.80
CA LEU A 317 5.91 14.26 -6.89
C LEU A 317 5.66 12.86 -6.30
N MET A 318 5.01 12.80 -5.16
CA MET A 318 4.67 11.52 -4.54
C MET A 318 3.44 10.84 -5.16
N GLY A 319 2.65 11.51 -5.97
CA GLY A 319 1.43 10.95 -6.56
C GLY A 319 0.44 10.49 -5.48
N HIS A 320 0.17 11.33 -4.47
CA HIS A 320 -0.81 11.07 -3.44
C HIS A 320 -2.21 11.52 -3.90
N ALA A 321 -3.12 10.57 -4.01
CA ALA A 321 -4.51 10.87 -4.35
C ALA A 321 -5.24 11.64 -3.24
N ASN A 322 -4.86 11.42 -1.96
CA ASN A 322 -5.43 12.11 -0.81
C ASN A 322 -4.41 13.09 -0.22
N PRO A 323 -4.75 14.40 -0.11
CA PRO A 323 -3.89 15.41 0.52
C PRO A 323 -3.49 15.07 1.96
N GLU A 324 -4.37 14.41 2.73
CA GLU A 324 -4.09 14.00 4.10
C GLU A 324 -2.86 13.08 4.21
N THR A 325 -2.56 12.31 3.15
CA THR A 325 -1.38 11.45 3.11
C THR A 325 -0.09 12.27 3.01
N THR A 326 -0.12 13.41 2.34
CA THR A 326 1.03 14.32 2.21
C THR A 326 1.16 15.19 3.45
N ALA A 327 0.05 15.64 4.02
CA ALA A 327 0.04 16.43 5.25
C ALA A 327 0.70 15.71 6.44
N ALA A 328 0.76 14.36 6.42
CA ALA A 328 1.47 13.59 7.43
C ALA A 328 2.99 13.81 7.45
N TYR A 329 3.58 14.38 6.40
CA TYR A 329 5.00 14.73 6.36
C TYR A 329 5.30 16.15 6.86
N VAL A 330 4.27 16.99 6.98
CA VAL A 330 4.44 18.38 7.43
C VAL A 330 4.28 18.43 8.94
N HIS A 331 5.39 18.51 9.64
CA HIS A 331 5.44 18.80 11.05
C HIS A 331 5.77 20.30 11.19
N LEU A 332 4.74 21.13 11.26
CA LEU A 332 4.92 22.54 11.56
C LEU A 332 5.23 22.67 13.05
N SER A 333 6.52 22.79 13.40
CA SER A 333 6.88 23.30 14.71
C SER A 333 6.46 24.76 14.81
N PRO A 334 6.26 25.32 16.02
CA PRO A 334 5.98 26.74 16.21
C PRO A 334 7.00 27.63 15.52
N GLU A 335 8.28 27.24 15.53
CA GLU A 335 9.39 27.96 14.89
C GLU A 335 9.26 27.92 13.36
N THR A 336 8.95 26.78 12.78
CA THR A 336 8.70 26.63 11.34
C THR A 336 7.50 27.49 10.90
N LEU A 337 6.43 27.48 11.68
CA LEU A 337 5.25 28.30 11.41
C LEU A 337 5.57 29.82 11.46
N ALA A 338 6.36 30.23 12.43
CA ALA A 338 6.81 31.63 12.55
C ALA A 338 7.69 32.05 11.37
N ALA A 339 8.61 31.17 10.94
CA ALA A 339 9.48 31.43 9.79
C ALA A 339 8.67 31.51 8.47
N GLU A 340 7.70 30.62 8.25
CA GLU A 340 6.80 30.68 7.09
C GLU A 340 5.96 31.93 7.07
N TYR A 341 5.40 32.32 8.22
CA TYR A 341 4.65 33.59 8.35
C TYR A 341 5.52 34.82 8.03
N ALA A 342 6.74 34.87 8.57
CA ALA A 342 7.65 35.96 8.31
C ALA A 342 8.03 36.06 6.82
N ARG A 343 8.30 34.91 6.17
CA ARG A 343 8.60 34.84 4.74
C ARG A 343 7.42 35.29 3.89
N ALA A 344 6.21 34.84 4.17
CA ALA A 344 5.00 35.25 3.47
C ALA A 344 4.73 36.77 3.62
N ARG A 345 4.95 37.33 4.83
CA ARG A 345 4.81 38.78 5.09
C ARG A 345 5.84 39.61 4.36
N ALA A 346 7.07 39.11 4.24
CA ALA A 346 8.13 39.81 3.50
C ALA A 346 7.85 39.81 1.97
N ALA A 347 7.30 38.72 1.43
CA ALA A 347 6.94 38.62 0.02
C ALA A 347 5.68 39.43 -0.36
N ALA A 348 4.86 39.82 0.61
CA ALA A 348 3.62 40.60 0.41
C ALA A 348 3.82 42.11 0.54
N ARG A 349 5.05 42.58 0.75
CA ARG A 349 5.48 43.98 0.74
C ARG A 349 6.19 44.32 -0.56
#